data_8bab9bff1cfba659166a5afc0f8a9004
#
_entry.id   8bab9bff1cfba659166a5afc0f8a9004
#
_cell.length_a   1.000
_cell.length_b   1.000
_cell.length_c   1.000
_cell.angle_alpha   90.00
_cell.angle_beta   90.00
_cell.angle_gamma   90.00
#
_symmetry.space_group_name_H-M   'P 1'
#
loop_
_entity.id
_entity.type
_entity.pdbx_description
1 polymer ?
#
loop_
_entity_poly.entity_id
_entity_poly.type
_entity_poly.pdbx_seq_one_letter_code
_entity_poly.pdbx_strand_id
1 'polypeptide(L)'
;MKKKSSHAIPFNWPHMTGKELYYIAESHFNGRLAGDGPFTKSCHRWIEDRTGCNKALLTHSCTAALEMAALLLDIRPGDEVIMPSYTFVSTANAFVLRGGVPVFVDIREDTLNLDERLIEAAITPRTRAIAPVHYAGV
;
A
#
# COMPACT_ATOMS: atom_id res chain seq x y z
N MET A 1 -5.84 25.74 27.73
CA MET A 1 -5.59 25.50 26.29
C MET A 1 -4.22 26.03 25.93
N LYS A 2 -3.24 25.19 25.61
CA LYS A 2 -1.91 25.63 25.14
C LYS A 2 -2.06 26.15 23.70
N LYS A 3 -1.68 27.45 23.47
CA LYS A 3 -1.56 27.98 22.10
C LYS A 3 -0.59 27.11 21.32
N LYS A 4 -1.08 26.42 20.29
CA LYS A 4 -0.22 25.74 19.32
C LYS A 4 0.63 26.79 18.62
N SER A 5 1.96 26.66 18.63
CA SER A 5 2.83 27.51 17.83
C SER A 5 2.47 27.33 16.36
N SER A 6 2.27 28.40 15.64
CA SER A 6 1.71 28.44 14.28
C SER A 6 2.65 27.89 13.19
N HIS A 7 3.76 27.23 13.55
CA HIS A 7 4.82 26.89 12.59
C HIS A 7 5.31 25.44 12.66
N ALA A 8 4.72 24.59 13.51
CA ALA A 8 5.12 23.18 13.58
C ALA A 8 4.26 22.34 12.63
N ILE A 9 4.87 21.83 11.58
CA ILE A 9 4.25 20.83 10.71
C ILE A 9 4.44 19.47 11.39
N PRO A 10 3.36 18.78 11.78
CA PRO A 10 3.49 17.44 12.38
C PRO A 10 3.97 16.43 11.32
N PHE A 11 4.69 15.39 11.75
CA PHE A 11 5.12 14.31 10.88
C PHE A 11 3.93 13.62 10.20
N ASN A 12 2.83 13.48 10.92
CA ASN A 12 1.63 12.82 10.46
C ASN A 12 0.40 13.53 11.06
N TRP A 13 -0.63 13.73 10.25
CA TRP A 13 -1.90 14.26 10.70
C TRP A 13 -3.05 13.66 9.89
N PRO A 14 -3.93 12.84 10.51
CA PRO A 14 -5.07 12.27 9.82
C PRO A 14 -5.99 13.37 9.27
N HIS A 15 -6.35 13.28 8.01
CA HIS A 15 -7.37 14.13 7.43
C HIS A 15 -8.75 13.53 7.71
N MET A 16 -9.61 14.34 8.33
CA MET A 16 -10.99 13.94 8.67
C MET A 16 -11.95 14.70 7.76
N THR A 17 -12.81 13.97 7.05
CA THR A 17 -13.83 14.57 6.16
C THR A 17 -15.07 15.04 6.91
N GLY A 18 -15.25 14.56 8.17
CA GLY A 18 -16.36 14.87 9.06
C GLY A 18 -17.54 13.89 8.97
N LYS A 19 -17.47 12.90 8.10
CA LYS A 19 -18.53 11.87 7.96
C LYS A 19 -18.17 10.52 8.59
N GLU A 20 -16.99 10.36 9.14
CA GLU A 20 -16.47 9.09 9.65
C GLU A 20 -17.39 8.50 10.71
N LEU A 21 -17.77 9.29 11.71
CA LEU A 21 -18.67 8.84 12.79
C LEU A 21 -20.07 8.51 12.27
N TYR A 22 -20.55 9.22 11.26
CA TYR A 22 -21.83 8.93 10.62
C TYR A 22 -21.82 7.52 10.00
N TYR A 23 -20.81 7.19 9.19
CA TYR A 23 -20.71 5.88 8.55
C TYR A 23 -20.44 4.74 9.53
N ILE A 24 -19.69 5.01 10.62
CA ILE A 24 -19.50 4.04 11.70
C ILE A 24 -20.85 3.73 12.38
N ALA A 25 -21.64 4.77 12.71
CA ALA A 25 -22.95 4.61 13.28
C ALA A 25 -23.91 3.85 12.34
N GLU A 26 -23.90 4.19 11.05
CA GLU A 26 -24.70 3.49 10.05
C GLU A 26 -24.35 1.99 9.96
N SER A 27 -23.04 1.65 9.98
CA SER A 27 -22.58 0.25 10.02
C SER A 27 -23.10 -0.48 11.27
N HIS A 28 -23.10 0.20 12.41
CA HIS A 28 -23.61 -0.35 13.67
C HIS A 28 -25.12 -0.62 13.59
N PHE A 29 -25.91 0.35 13.17
CA PHE A 29 -27.37 0.21 13.04
C PHE A 29 -27.79 -0.84 12.00
N ASN A 30 -27.00 -1.01 10.95
CA ASN A 30 -27.21 -2.06 9.95
C ASN A 30 -26.80 -3.46 10.44
N GLY A 31 -26.24 -3.59 11.66
CA GLY A 31 -25.78 -4.86 12.23
C GLY A 31 -24.64 -5.52 11.44
N ARG A 32 -23.86 -4.75 10.68
CA ARG A 32 -22.80 -5.24 9.79
C ARG A 32 -21.43 -4.69 10.21
N LEU A 33 -20.90 -5.22 11.30
CA LEU A 33 -19.58 -4.86 11.84
C LEU A 33 -18.47 -5.83 11.40
N ALA A 34 -18.80 -6.98 10.82
CA ALA A 34 -17.86 -7.90 10.22
C ALA A 34 -17.42 -7.43 8.83
N GLY A 35 -16.32 -7.98 8.31
CA GLY A 35 -15.85 -7.72 6.94
C GLY A 35 -16.89 -8.08 5.87
N ASP A 36 -16.64 -7.63 4.64
CA ASP A 36 -17.49 -7.85 3.45
C ASP A 36 -18.93 -7.28 3.60
N GLY A 37 -19.07 -6.22 4.37
CA GLY A 37 -20.33 -5.49 4.52
C GLY A 37 -20.66 -4.58 3.33
N PRO A 38 -21.80 -3.82 3.41
CA PRO A 38 -22.24 -2.94 2.32
C PRO A 38 -21.19 -1.89 1.93
N PHE A 39 -20.49 -1.30 2.87
CA PHE A 39 -19.45 -0.30 2.60
C PHE A 39 -18.24 -0.93 1.90
N THR A 40 -17.80 -2.13 2.31
CA THR A 40 -16.74 -2.87 1.63
C THR A 40 -17.10 -3.11 0.16
N LYS A 41 -18.32 -3.59 -0.10
CA LYS A 41 -18.81 -3.82 -1.47
C LYS A 41 -18.91 -2.52 -2.29
N SER A 42 -19.28 -1.41 -1.66
CA SER A 42 -19.29 -0.11 -2.32
C SER A 42 -17.87 0.37 -2.66
N CYS A 43 -16.90 0.15 -1.79
CA CYS A 43 -15.50 0.44 -2.08
C CYS A 43 -14.95 -0.43 -3.21
N HIS A 44 -15.27 -1.73 -3.23
CA HIS A 44 -14.89 -2.63 -4.33
C HIS A 44 -15.39 -2.08 -5.67
N ARG A 45 -16.69 -1.81 -5.79
CA ARG A 45 -17.29 -1.26 -7.02
C ARG A 45 -16.66 0.07 -7.43
N TRP A 46 -16.46 0.98 -6.48
CA TRP A 46 -15.85 2.27 -6.77
C TRP A 46 -14.43 2.14 -7.35
N ILE A 47 -13.63 1.21 -6.81
CA ILE A 47 -12.27 0.94 -7.33
C ILE A 47 -12.36 0.29 -8.71
N GLU A 48 -13.22 -0.72 -8.88
CA GLU A 48 -13.45 -1.42 -10.14
C GLU A 48 -13.84 -0.42 -11.25
N ASP A 49 -14.82 0.44 -10.98
CA ASP A 49 -15.30 1.48 -11.92
C ASP A 49 -14.19 2.52 -12.24
N ARG A 50 -13.40 2.89 -11.26
CA ARG A 50 -12.37 3.94 -11.39
C ARG A 50 -11.13 3.48 -12.14
N THR A 51 -10.75 2.23 -11.96
CA THR A 51 -9.49 1.66 -12.49
C THR A 51 -9.71 0.77 -13.71
N GLY A 52 -10.95 0.35 -13.96
CA GLY A 52 -11.28 -0.61 -15.02
C GLY A 52 -10.83 -2.05 -14.70
N CYS A 53 -10.40 -2.35 -13.46
CA CYS A 53 -10.03 -3.71 -13.09
C CYS A 53 -11.27 -4.59 -12.94
N ASN A 54 -11.13 -5.89 -13.26
CA ASN A 54 -12.23 -6.85 -13.18
C ASN A 54 -12.67 -7.13 -11.75
N LYS A 55 -11.76 -7.01 -10.78
CA LYS A 55 -12.03 -7.29 -9.37
C LYS A 55 -11.14 -6.46 -8.45
N ALA A 56 -11.76 -5.85 -7.44
CA ALA A 56 -11.09 -5.20 -6.33
C ALA A 56 -11.42 -5.90 -5.02
N LEU A 57 -10.45 -6.02 -4.14
CA LEU A 57 -10.58 -6.56 -2.80
C LEU A 57 -10.02 -5.56 -1.79
N LEU A 58 -10.87 -5.13 -0.86
CA LEU A 58 -10.46 -4.25 0.22
C LEU A 58 -9.79 -5.07 1.33
N THR A 59 -8.65 -4.60 1.80
CA THR A 59 -7.95 -5.15 2.96
C THR A 59 -8.01 -4.17 4.13
N HIS A 60 -7.69 -4.63 5.34
CA HIS A 60 -7.66 -3.79 6.53
C HIS A 60 -6.43 -2.89 6.63
N SER A 61 -5.43 -3.11 5.79
CA SER A 61 -4.19 -2.33 5.74
C SER A 61 -3.48 -2.49 4.40
N CYS A 62 -2.62 -1.53 4.06
CA CYS A 62 -1.70 -1.66 2.91
C CYS A 62 -0.73 -2.82 3.09
N THR A 63 -0.28 -3.09 4.32
CA THR A 63 0.56 -4.26 4.64
C THR A 63 -0.12 -5.57 4.21
N ALA A 64 -1.39 -5.76 4.56
CA ALA A 64 -2.14 -6.94 4.14
C ALA A 64 -2.36 -7.00 2.62
N ALA A 65 -2.49 -5.86 1.94
CA ALA A 65 -2.57 -5.81 0.49
C ALA A 65 -1.25 -6.27 -0.17
N LEU A 66 -0.11 -5.85 0.37
CA LEU A 66 1.22 -6.29 -0.09
C LEU A 66 1.44 -7.79 0.15
N GLU A 67 1.05 -8.31 1.31
CA GLU A 67 1.10 -9.75 1.61
C GLU A 67 0.21 -10.56 0.67
N MET A 68 -0.99 -10.06 0.37
CA MET A 68 -1.89 -10.66 -0.63
C MET A 68 -1.26 -10.63 -2.03
N ALA A 69 -0.62 -9.54 -2.43
CA ALA A 69 0.09 -9.46 -3.70
C ALA A 69 1.21 -10.51 -3.79
N ALA A 70 1.99 -10.70 -2.72
CA ALA A 70 3.04 -11.72 -2.66
C ALA A 70 2.47 -13.15 -2.78
N LEU A 71 1.27 -13.39 -2.20
CA LEU A 71 0.54 -14.66 -2.37
C LEU A 71 0.10 -14.87 -3.82
N LEU A 72 -0.51 -13.86 -4.43
CA LEU A 72 -1.03 -13.94 -5.80
C LEU A 72 0.08 -14.12 -6.85
N LEU A 73 1.27 -13.58 -6.59
CA LEU A 73 2.46 -13.74 -7.41
C LEU A 73 3.14 -15.11 -7.22
N ASP A 74 2.67 -15.92 -6.26
CA ASP A 74 3.27 -17.21 -5.88
C ASP A 74 4.78 -17.05 -5.58
N ILE A 75 5.14 -16.03 -4.80
CA ILE A 75 6.54 -15.80 -4.40
C ILE A 75 7.06 -17.01 -3.63
N ARG A 76 8.23 -17.47 -4.02
CA ARG A 76 8.92 -18.65 -3.48
C ARG A 76 10.31 -18.28 -2.95
N PRO A 77 10.92 -19.14 -2.11
CA PRO A 77 12.27 -18.91 -1.63
C PRO A 77 13.25 -18.69 -2.78
N GLY A 78 13.99 -17.56 -2.71
CA GLY A 78 14.97 -17.18 -3.72
C GLY A 78 14.44 -16.31 -4.86
N ASP A 79 13.12 -16.14 -5.01
CA ASP A 79 12.56 -15.16 -5.93
C ASP A 79 12.96 -13.74 -5.52
N GLU A 80 13.39 -12.94 -6.48
CA GLU A 80 13.82 -11.56 -6.26
C GLU A 80 12.69 -10.57 -6.55
N VAL A 81 12.56 -9.57 -5.66
CA VAL A 81 11.61 -8.47 -5.84
C VAL A 81 12.34 -7.14 -5.75
N ILE A 82 12.35 -6.42 -6.86
CA ILE A 82 12.97 -5.09 -6.94
C ILE A 82 12.06 -4.08 -6.25
N MET A 83 12.63 -3.22 -5.40
CA MET A 83 11.90 -2.19 -4.67
C MET A 83 12.81 -1.00 -4.34
N PRO A 84 12.24 0.19 -4.05
CA PRO A 84 13.07 1.33 -3.68
C PRO A 84 13.74 1.11 -2.32
N SER A 85 14.94 1.65 -2.15
CA SER A 85 15.66 1.66 -0.87
C SER A 85 14.94 2.52 0.19
N TYR A 86 14.12 3.47 -0.24
CA TYR A 86 13.31 4.34 0.62
C TYR A 86 11.84 3.96 0.57
N THR A 87 11.44 3.14 1.52
CA THR A 87 10.05 2.66 1.66
C THR A 87 9.79 2.25 3.11
N PHE A 88 8.54 2.05 3.45
CA PHE A 88 8.19 1.45 4.74
C PHE A 88 8.54 -0.04 4.75
N VAL A 89 8.98 -0.53 5.88
CA VAL A 89 9.49 -1.91 6.06
C VAL A 89 8.51 -3.00 5.59
N SER A 90 7.20 -2.74 5.65
CA SER A 90 6.17 -3.70 5.18
C SER A 90 6.30 -4.04 3.71
N THR A 91 6.86 -3.13 2.88
CA THR A 91 7.07 -3.39 1.45
C THR A 91 8.02 -4.58 1.25
N ALA A 92 9.12 -4.63 1.99
CA ALA A 92 10.06 -5.74 1.94
C ALA A 92 9.52 -6.98 2.66
N ASN A 93 8.97 -6.80 3.86
CA ASN A 93 8.52 -7.91 4.72
C ASN A 93 7.46 -8.78 4.05
N ALA A 94 6.54 -8.20 3.28
CA ALA A 94 5.50 -8.94 2.58
C ALA A 94 6.05 -10.06 1.69
N PHE A 95 7.18 -9.83 1.05
CA PHE A 95 7.85 -10.80 0.18
C PHE A 95 8.81 -11.71 0.97
N VAL A 96 9.54 -11.14 1.94
CA VAL A 96 10.47 -11.90 2.79
C VAL A 96 9.75 -12.99 3.58
N LEU A 97 8.53 -12.75 4.07
CA LEU A 97 7.70 -13.73 4.75
C LEU A 97 7.43 -15.00 3.91
N ARG A 98 7.57 -14.92 2.60
CA ARG A 98 7.44 -16.04 1.67
C ARG A 98 8.77 -16.57 1.14
N GLY A 99 9.89 -16.09 1.69
CA GLY A 99 11.23 -16.45 1.27
C GLY A 99 11.76 -15.65 0.07
N GLY A 100 11.04 -14.63 -0.37
CA GLY A 100 11.51 -13.69 -1.40
C GLY A 100 12.71 -12.88 -0.91
N VAL A 101 13.54 -12.47 -1.85
CA VAL A 101 14.75 -11.67 -1.62
C VAL A 101 14.50 -10.25 -2.12
N PRO A 102 14.45 -9.23 -1.25
CA PRO A 102 14.33 -7.86 -1.69
C PRO A 102 15.62 -7.41 -2.38
N VAL A 103 15.49 -6.82 -3.55
CA VAL A 103 16.57 -6.17 -4.30
C VAL A 103 16.33 -4.68 -4.26
N PHE A 104 17.12 -3.99 -3.44
CA PHE A 104 16.94 -2.55 -3.27
C PHE A 104 17.61 -1.79 -4.41
N VAL A 105 16.85 -0.86 -4.98
CA VAL A 105 17.31 0.10 -5.99
C VAL A 105 17.19 1.49 -5.40
N ASP A 106 18.11 2.37 -5.74
CA ASP A 106 18.14 3.72 -5.21
C ASP A 106 16.96 4.56 -5.72
N ILE A 107 16.75 5.70 -5.07
CA ILE A 107 15.64 6.60 -5.35
C ILE A 107 16.12 7.85 -6.06
N ARG A 108 15.22 8.51 -6.76
CA ARG A 108 15.44 9.84 -7.34
C ARG A 108 15.41 10.89 -6.21
N GLU A 109 16.33 11.85 -6.26
CA GLU A 109 16.41 12.93 -5.27
C GLU A 109 15.19 13.89 -5.33
N ASP A 110 14.59 14.04 -6.52
CA ASP A 110 13.51 14.99 -6.75
C ASP A 110 12.13 14.48 -6.32
N THR A 111 11.89 13.17 -6.41
CA THR A 111 10.56 12.57 -6.12
C THR A 111 10.58 11.60 -4.96
N LEU A 112 11.75 11.13 -4.54
CA LEU A 112 11.94 10.03 -3.56
C LEU A 112 11.33 8.69 -4.01
N ASN A 113 10.89 8.59 -5.25
CA ASN A 113 10.43 7.35 -5.87
C ASN A 113 11.63 6.55 -6.41
N LEU A 114 11.42 5.26 -6.63
CA LEU A 114 12.42 4.38 -7.24
C LEU A 114 12.97 4.99 -8.53
N ASP A 115 14.30 5.00 -8.70
CA ASP A 115 14.93 5.48 -9.92
C ASP A 115 14.76 4.43 -11.03
N GLU A 116 13.87 4.71 -11.95
CA GLU A 116 13.52 3.82 -13.06
C GLU A 116 14.70 3.47 -13.96
N ARG A 117 15.73 4.34 -14.01
CA ARG A 117 16.94 4.13 -14.82
C ARG A 117 17.84 3.01 -14.31
N LEU A 118 17.67 2.67 -13.02
CA LEU A 118 18.49 1.65 -12.34
C LEU A 118 17.81 0.28 -12.33
N ILE A 119 16.54 0.19 -12.72
CA ILE A 119 15.75 -1.06 -12.65
C ILE A 119 16.36 -2.13 -13.54
N GLU A 120 16.67 -1.80 -14.79
CA GLU A 120 17.15 -2.78 -15.79
C GLU A 120 18.42 -3.49 -15.33
N ALA A 121 19.35 -2.76 -14.72
CA ALA A 121 20.59 -3.30 -14.19
C ALA A 121 20.38 -4.23 -12.97
N ALA A 122 19.25 -4.10 -12.28
CA ALA A 122 18.88 -4.92 -11.12
C ALA A 122 18.12 -6.20 -11.51
N ILE A 123 17.68 -6.33 -12.75
CA ILE A 123 16.94 -7.51 -13.24
C ILE A 123 17.87 -8.71 -13.37
N THR A 124 17.48 -9.83 -12.79
CA THR A 124 18.14 -11.13 -12.92
C THR A 124 17.14 -12.20 -13.36
N PRO A 125 17.58 -13.42 -13.73
CA PRO A 125 16.66 -14.52 -13.99
C PRO A 125 15.75 -14.92 -12.81
N ARG A 126 16.06 -14.46 -11.60
CA ARG A 126 15.24 -14.67 -10.40
C ARG A 126 14.26 -13.54 -10.13
N THR A 127 14.32 -12.43 -10.85
CA THR A 127 13.42 -11.31 -10.66
C THR A 127 11.99 -11.72 -10.99
N ARG A 128 11.12 -11.69 -9.99
CA ARG A 128 9.72 -12.09 -10.09
C ARG A 128 8.78 -10.90 -10.16
N ALA A 129 9.12 -9.80 -9.50
CA ALA A 129 8.28 -8.61 -9.45
C ALA A 129 9.10 -7.34 -9.22
N ILE A 130 8.48 -6.22 -9.53
CA ILE A 130 8.92 -4.88 -9.16
C ILE A 130 7.81 -4.25 -8.31
N ALA A 131 8.15 -3.76 -7.13
CA ALA A 131 7.23 -3.11 -6.21
C ALA A 131 7.56 -1.60 -6.08
N PRO A 132 7.09 -0.77 -7.01
CA PRO A 132 7.29 0.67 -6.93
C PRO A 132 6.51 1.28 -5.78
N VAL A 133 6.99 2.39 -5.25
CA VAL A 133 6.32 3.18 -4.21
C VAL A 133 6.12 4.60 -4.73
N HIS A 134 4.89 5.07 -4.73
CA HIS A 134 4.56 6.47 -4.99
C HIS A 134 4.61 7.25 -3.68
N TYR A 135 5.81 7.71 -3.31
CA TYR A 135 6.01 8.37 -2.02
C TYR A 135 5.24 9.68 -1.95
N ALA A 136 4.43 9.84 -0.89
CA ALA A 136 3.52 10.98 -0.70
C ALA A 136 2.52 11.21 -1.86
N GLY A 137 2.32 10.22 -2.74
CA GLY A 137 1.39 10.31 -3.87
C GLY A 137 1.99 10.95 -5.13
N VAL A 138 3.31 11.09 -5.18
CA VAL A 138 4.03 11.62 -6.34
C VAL A 138 4.23 10.53 -7.40
#